data_dae94fb722137b25b0b04edcb78c1b29
#
_entry.id   dae94fb722137b25b0b04edcb78c1b29
#
_cell.length_a   1.000
_cell.length_b   1.000
_cell.length_c   1.000
_cell.angle_alpha   90.00
_cell.angle_beta   90.00
_cell.angle_gamma   90.00
#
_symmetry.space_group_name_H-M   'P 1'
#
loop_
_entity.id
_entity.type
_entity.pdbx_description
1 polymer ?
#
loop_
_entity_poly.entity_id
_entity_poly.type
_entity_poly.pdbx_seq_one_letter_code
_entity_poly.pdbx_strand_id
1 'polypeptide(L)'
;KKQRAVDKFLDYYYHNLGQSMKIMDASGKSLELSPSEEMGFAGGHLYALDYMWDKNATRTNNDYQVEWKIDMPDGEEDVFMNLWMKGTEGREVFSIKSPPNKAFRVNSGRPYEVGKTPYLTFTARQHGEAWQHPFVSIYEPFTSSEGKSIVSTNSFEDENGNSEFVGLHLTHKSGREDRVFSSKN
;
A
#
# COMPACT_ATOMS: atom_id res chain seq x y z
N LYS A 1 5.95 -18.40 33.82
CA LYS A 1 6.38 -17.79 32.55
C LYS A 1 5.58 -16.51 32.39
N LYS A 2 6.25 -15.33 32.51
CA LYS A 2 5.59 -14.05 32.19
C LYS A 2 5.29 -14.06 30.70
N GLN A 3 4.01 -14.09 30.33
CA GLN A 3 3.59 -13.86 28.97
C GLN A 3 3.99 -12.41 28.62
N ARG A 4 4.92 -12.23 27.71
CA ARG A 4 5.26 -10.90 27.19
C ARG A 4 4.00 -10.40 26.52
N ALA A 5 3.53 -9.20 26.90
CA ALA A 5 2.53 -8.49 26.14
C ALA A 5 3.14 -8.24 24.76
N VAL A 6 2.64 -8.92 23.76
CA VAL A 6 3.03 -8.71 22.38
C VAL A 6 2.13 -7.60 21.86
N ASP A 7 2.72 -6.51 21.37
CA ASP A 7 1.97 -5.48 20.70
C ASP A 7 1.25 -6.13 19.51
N LYS A 8 -0.06 -6.05 19.52
CA LYS A 8 -0.86 -6.53 18.41
C LYS A 8 -0.76 -5.55 17.27
N PHE A 9 -0.50 -6.06 16.09
CA PHE A 9 -0.55 -5.28 14.87
C PHE A 9 -1.06 -6.12 13.71
N LEU A 10 -1.54 -5.46 12.68
CA LEU A 10 -1.89 -6.05 11.39
C LEU A 10 -1.10 -5.35 10.30
N ASP A 11 -0.53 -6.12 9.41
CA ASP A 11 0.20 -5.64 8.23
C ASP A 11 -0.61 -5.89 6.96
N TYR A 12 -0.71 -4.84 6.16
CA TYR A 12 -1.23 -4.88 4.81
C TYR A 12 -0.05 -4.80 3.83
N TYR A 13 0.07 -5.78 2.95
CA TYR A 13 1.15 -5.86 1.96
C TYR A 13 0.61 -5.71 0.56
N TYR A 14 1.32 -4.95 -0.27
CA TYR A 14 1.08 -4.90 -1.69
C TYR A 14 2.38 -4.76 -2.48
N HIS A 15 2.51 -5.50 -3.54
CA HIS A 15 3.59 -5.39 -4.51
C HIS A 15 3.10 -5.74 -5.92
N ASN A 16 3.85 -5.28 -6.91
CA ASN A 16 3.64 -5.61 -8.30
C ASN A 16 5.01 -5.70 -9.03
N LEU A 17 5.01 -5.68 -10.35
CA LEU A 17 6.22 -5.76 -11.17
C LEU A 17 6.84 -4.38 -11.43
N GLY A 18 6.43 -3.32 -10.75
CA GLY A 18 6.96 -1.97 -10.93
C GLY A 18 8.45 -1.87 -10.60
N GLN A 19 9.18 -1.15 -11.43
CA GLN A 19 10.61 -0.88 -11.27
C GLN A 19 10.88 0.31 -10.36
N SER A 20 9.91 1.17 -10.18
CA SER A 20 9.95 2.26 -9.18
C SER A 20 8.69 2.31 -8.34
N MET A 21 8.83 2.82 -7.14
CA MET A 21 7.73 3.03 -6.20
C MET A 21 7.93 4.35 -5.46
N LYS A 22 6.86 5.13 -5.33
CA LYS A 22 6.84 6.38 -4.56
C LYS A 22 5.70 6.34 -3.56
N ILE A 23 5.97 6.76 -2.33
CA ILE A 23 4.96 6.98 -1.30
C ILE A 23 4.80 8.49 -1.12
N MET A 24 3.58 8.99 -1.26
CA MET A 24 3.27 10.41 -1.32
C MET A 24 2.10 10.74 -0.40
N ASP A 25 2.03 11.96 0.08
CA ASP A 25 0.83 12.47 0.74
C ASP A 25 -0.32 12.70 -0.28
N ALA A 26 -1.47 13.12 0.20
CA ALA A 26 -2.64 13.37 -0.64
C ALA A 26 -2.41 14.49 -1.68
N SER A 27 -1.43 15.38 -1.48
CA SER A 27 -1.06 16.43 -2.42
C SER A 27 -0.10 15.97 -3.52
N GLY A 28 0.41 14.74 -3.43
CA GLY A 28 1.40 14.18 -4.35
C GLY A 28 2.86 14.48 -3.98
N LYS A 29 3.10 15.08 -2.81
CA LYS A 29 4.45 15.29 -2.30
C LYS A 29 4.98 14.00 -1.68
N SER A 30 6.20 13.60 -2.05
CA SER A 30 6.85 12.42 -1.46
C SER A 30 6.96 12.51 0.05
N LEU A 31 6.60 11.44 0.74
CA LEU A 31 6.85 11.30 2.16
C LEU A 31 8.33 11.01 2.40
N GLU A 32 8.87 11.61 3.46
CA GLU A 32 10.23 11.32 3.91
C GLU A 32 10.20 10.03 4.74
N LEU A 33 10.96 9.03 4.29
CA LEU A 33 11.11 7.76 4.99
C LEU A 33 12.53 7.65 5.52
N SER A 34 12.66 7.05 6.70
CA SER A 34 13.96 6.76 7.34
C SER A 34 14.22 5.26 7.37
N PRO A 35 15.50 4.81 7.34
CA PRO A 35 15.83 3.41 7.51
C PRO A 35 15.18 2.81 8.76
N SER A 36 14.67 1.59 8.63
CA SER A 36 13.97 0.88 9.70
C SER A 36 14.56 -0.50 9.92
N GLU A 37 14.87 -0.81 11.17
CA GLU A 37 15.27 -2.14 11.62
C GLU A 37 14.07 -2.99 12.07
N GLU A 38 12.85 -2.52 11.79
CA GLU A 38 11.63 -3.19 12.22
C GLU A 38 11.59 -4.64 11.72
N MET A 39 11.37 -5.52 12.66
CA MET A 39 11.25 -6.95 12.42
C MET A 39 9.82 -7.38 12.72
N GLY A 40 9.22 -8.11 11.81
CA GLY A 40 7.86 -8.61 11.98
C GLY A 40 7.78 -9.78 12.95
N PHE A 41 8.36 -9.66 14.14
CA PHE A 41 8.51 -10.77 15.06
C PHE A 41 7.48 -10.73 16.20
N ALA A 42 6.73 -11.82 16.37
CA ALA A 42 5.97 -12.08 17.57
C ALA A 42 6.03 -13.56 17.97
N GLY A 43 6.49 -13.80 19.18
CA GLY A 43 6.38 -15.10 19.83
C GLY A 43 7.25 -16.24 19.27
N GLY A 44 8.38 -15.95 18.64
CA GLY A 44 9.34 -16.96 18.19
C GLY A 44 9.12 -17.48 16.77
N HIS A 45 8.20 -16.86 16.01
CA HIS A 45 7.96 -17.14 14.60
C HIS A 45 8.45 -15.97 13.76
N LEU A 46 9.07 -16.29 12.62
CA LEU A 46 9.47 -15.30 11.63
C LEU A 46 8.24 -14.86 10.83
N TYR A 47 8.07 -13.55 10.67
CA TYR A 47 7.05 -12.96 9.82
C TYR A 47 7.59 -12.60 8.44
N ALA A 48 6.70 -12.27 7.52
CA ALA A 48 7.07 -11.91 6.16
C ALA A 48 8.13 -10.79 6.12
N LEU A 49 8.04 -9.81 7.03
CA LEU A 49 8.99 -8.69 7.10
C LEU A 49 10.45 -9.12 7.39
N ASP A 50 10.67 -10.25 8.05
CA ASP A 50 12.01 -10.77 8.36
C ASP A 50 12.77 -11.26 7.12
N TYR A 51 12.03 -11.58 6.05
CA TYR A 51 12.59 -12.01 4.76
C TYR A 51 12.76 -10.86 3.78
N MET A 52 12.46 -9.64 4.20
CA MET A 52 12.51 -8.42 3.41
C MET A 52 13.66 -7.53 3.86
N TRP A 53 14.18 -6.70 2.98
CA TRP A 53 15.34 -5.84 3.22
C TRP A 53 15.13 -4.44 2.65
N ASP A 54 16.11 -3.54 2.85
CA ASP A 54 16.03 -2.13 2.47
C ASP A 54 14.75 -1.46 2.97
N LYS A 55 14.42 -1.75 4.24
CA LYS A 55 13.22 -1.22 4.88
C LYS A 55 13.41 0.24 5.23
N ASN A 56 12.53 1.08 4.70
CA ASN A 56 12.42 2.48 5.08
C ASN A 56 10.99 2.75 5.52
N ALA A 57 10.81 3.51 6.58
CA ALA A 57 9.51 3.71 7.21
C ALA A 57 9.25 5.17 7.60
N THR A 58 7.99 5.50 7.71
CA THR A 58 7.49 6.72 8.33
C THR A 58 6.13 6.46 8.98
N ARG A 59 5.64 7.43 9.75
CA ARG A 59 4.27 7.41 10.30
C ARG A 59 3.44 8.50 9.65
N THR A 60 2.20 8.20 9.37
CA THR A 60 1.25 9.17 8.86
C THR A 60 -0.15 8.91 9.39
N ASN A 61 -0.82 9.99 9.81
CA ASN A 61 -2.23 9.96 10.20
C ASN A 61 -3.12 10.41 9.03
N ASN A 62 -2.53 11.00 7.99
CA ASN A 62 -3.23 11.54 6.84
C ASN A 62 -3.34 10.52 5.72
N ASP A 63 -4.30 10.73 4.83
CA ASP A 63 -4.42 9.98 3.58
C ASP A 63 -3.14 10.10 2.77
N TYR A 64 -2.79 9.02 2.08
CA TYR A 64 -1.58 8.93 1.29
C TYR A 64 -1.77 8.08 0.03
N GLN A 65 -0.80 8.16 -0.86
CA GLN A 65 -0.79 7.44 -2.12
C GLN A 65 0.53 6.71 -2.30
N VAL A 66 0.46 5.56 -2.94
CA VAL A 66 1.64 4.80 -3.38
C VAL A 66 1.50 4.55 -4.86
N GLU A 67 2.51 4.93 -5.62
CA GLU A 67 2.51 4.79 -7.06
C GLU A 67 3.68 3.92 -7.51
N TRP A 68 3.39 2.89 -8.27
CA TRP A 68 4.36 2.07 -8.97
C TRP A 68 4.36 2.42 -10.44
N LYS A 69 5.55 2.48 -11.02
CA LYS A 69 5.74 2.56 -12.47
C LYS A 69 6.24 1.21 -12.98
N ILE A 70 5.60 0.69 -13.99
CA ILE A 70 5.95 -0.52 -14.69
C ILE A 70 6.47 -0.09 -16.07
N ASP A 71 7.79 -0.17 -16.25
CA ASP A 71 8.42 0.12 -17.54
C ASP A 71 8.06 -0.99 -18.53
N MET A 72 7.46 -0.59 -19.63
CA MET A 72 7.07 -1.51 -20.69
C MET A 72 8.19 -1.63 -21.73
N PRO A 73 8.21 -2.72 -22.52
CA PRO A 73 9.17 -2.86 -23.60
C PRO A 73 9.15 -1.70 -24.58
N ASP A 74 10.23 -1.54 -25.34
CA ASP A 74 10.39 -0.47 -26.32
C ASP A 74 9.19 -0.34 -27.26
N GLY A 75 8.62 0.85 -27.30
CA GLY A 75 7.46 1.19 -28.13
C GLY A 75 6.11 0.96 -27.48
N GLU A 76 6.06 0.39 -26.29
CA GLU A 76 4.86 0.31 -25.49
C GLU A 76 4.79 1.42 -24.44
N GLU A 77 3.60 1.80 -24.06
CA GLU A 77 3.36 2.85 -23.09
C GLU A 77 3.55 2.33 -21.65
N ASP A 78 4.27 3.09 -20.83
CA ASP A 78 4.44 2.75 -19.42
C ASP A 78 3.09 2.68 -18.69
N VAL A 79 3.00 1.69 -17.82
CA VAL A 79 1.81 1.45 -16.99
C VAL A 79 2.11 1.82 -15.54
N PHE A 80 1.14 2.43 -14.91
CA PHE A 80 1.21 2.81 -13.50
C PHE A 80 0.12 2.11 -12.69
N MET A 81 0.41 1.87 -11.42
CA MET A 81 -0.58 1.49 -10.43
C MET A 81 -0.53 2.51 -9.29
N ASN A 82 -1.62 3.20 -9.07
CA ASN A 82 -1.81 4.05 -7.91
C ASN A 82 -2.65 3.32 -6.85
N LEU A 83 -2.17 3.33 -5.64
CA LEU A 83 -2.87 2.90 -4.45
C LEU A 83 -3.11 4.14 -3.59
N TRP A 84 -4.36 4.56 -3.45
CA TRP A 84 -4.74 5.50 -2.42
C TRP A 84 -5.14 4.74 -1.15
N MET A 85 -4.74 5.22 0.02
CA MET A 85 -5.12 4.62 1.30
C MET A 85 -5.55 5.69 2.30
N LYS A 86 -6.67 5.41 2.98
CA LYS A 86 -7.15 6.26 4.06
C LYS A 86 -6.14 6.33 5.19
N GLY A 87 -5.88 7.54 5.66
CA GLY A 87 -5.09 7.81 6.85
C GLY A 87 -5.78 7.30 8.12
N THR A 88 -4.96 6.97 9.11
CA THR A 88 -5.42 6.48 10.40
C THR A 88 -4.34 6.79 11.44
N GLU A 89 -4.75 7.15 12.64
CA GLU A 89 -3.82 7.46 13.72
C GLU A 89 -2.83 6.32 13.97
N GLY A 90 -1.56 6.68 14.06
CA GLY A 90 -0.48 5.74 14.35
C GLY A 90 -0.15 4.76 13.21
N ARG A 91 -0.64 4.99 11.98
CA ARG A 91 -0.32 4.18 10.81
C ARG A 91 1.16 4.29 10.47
N GLU A 92 1.85 3.15 10.44
CA GLU A 92 3.21 3.06 9.90
C GLU A 92 3.17 2.62 8.44
N VAL A 93 3.97 3.25 7.60
CA VAL A 93 4.10 2.90 6.19
C VAL A 93 5.55 2.60 5.87
N PHE A 94 5.76 1.55 5.08
CA PHE A 94 7.07 1.05 4.73
C PHE A 94 7.23 0.94 3.22
N SER A 95 8.42 1.32 2.77
CA SER A 95 8.97 0.94 1.46
C SER A 95 10.02 -0.14 1.69
N ILE A 96 9.86 -1.29 1.05
CA ILE A 96 10.63 -2.50 1.35
C ILE A 96 10.96 -3.23 0.05
N LYS A 97 12.07 -3.97 0.02
CA LYS A 97 12.34 -4.96 -1.02
C LYS A 97 11.99 -6.35 -0.55
N SER A 98 11.20 -7.06 -1.31
CA SER A 98 10.87 -8.47 -1.07
C SER A 98 11.50 -9.42 -2.09
N PRO A 99 11.68 -10.71 -1.74
CA PRO A 99 12.26 -11.69 -2.64
C PRO A 99 11.46 -11.82 -3.94
N PRO A 100 12.12 -12.00 -5.08
CA PRO A 100 11.45 -12.26 -6.33
C PRO A 100 10.73 -13.62 -6.30
N ASN A 101 9.59 -13.71 -6.97
CA ASN A 101 8.85 -14.96 -7.07
C ASN A 101 9.57 -15.94 -8.02
N LYS A 102 10.14 -16.99 -7.48
CA LYS A 102 10.82 -18.03 -8.26
C LYS A 102 9.91 -18.77 -9.24
N ALA A 103 8.60 -18.80 -9.01
CA ALA A 103 7.65 -19.44 -9.89
C ALA A 103 7.57 -18.78 -11.28
N PHE A 104 7.90 -17.49 -11.40
CA PHE A 104 7.99 -16.82 -12.68
C PHE A 104 9.15 -17.29 -13.56
N ARG A 105 10.13 -18.02 -13.00
CA ARG A 105 11.27 -18.52 -13.75
C ARG A 105 10.94 -19.68 -14.67
N VAL A 106 9.89 -20.44 -14.39
CA VAL A 106 9.71 -21.77 -14.99
C VAL A 106 8.56 -21.85 -15.99
N ASN A 107 7.49 -21.07 -15.85
CA ASN A 107 6.23 -21.35 -16.55
C ASN A 107 5.56 -20.18 -17.28
N SER A 108 6.12 -18.96 -17.27
CA SER A 108 5.35 -17.80 -17.71
C SER A 108 5.72 -17.23 -19.08
N GLY A 109 6.76 -17.75 -19.74
CA GLY A 109 7.28 -17.13 -20.97
C GLY A 109 7.82 -15.71 -20.78
N ARG A 110 7.87 -15.23 -19.53
CA ARG A 110 8.39 -13.89 -19.20
C ARG A 110 9.91 -13.90 -19.14
N PRO A 111 10.55 -12.75 -19.39
CA PRO A 111 12.00 -12.63 -19.31
C PRO A 111 12.52 -13.14 -17.95
N TYR A 112 13.57 -13.93 -17.99
CA TYR A 112 14.25 -14.51 -16.83
C TYR A 112 14.64 -13.45 -15.76
N GLU A 113 14.88 -12.22 -16.19
CA GLU A 113 15.27 -11.10 -15.34
C GLU A 113 14.18 -10.70 -14.34
N VAL A 114 12.90 -10.81 -14.72
CA VAL A 114 11.76 -10.53 -13.80
C VAL A 114 11.79 -11.45 -12.59
N GLY A 115 12.23 -12.70 -12.74
CA GLY A 115 12.39 -13.65 -11.64
C GLY A 115 13.61 -13.41 -10.74
N LYS A 116 14.47 -12.44 -11.06
CA LYS A 116 15.66 -12.07 -10.28
C LYS A 116 15.52 -10.75 -9.57
N THR A 117 14.67 -9.86 -10.10
CA THR A 117 14.50 -8.52 -9.57
C THR A 117 13.63 -8.56 -8.32
N PRO A 118 14.07 -7.98 -7.20
CA PRO A 118 13.25 -7.82 -6.02
C PRO A 118 11.98 -7.02 -6.31
N TYR A 119 10.88 -7.38 -5.66
CA TYR A 119 9.68 -6.57 -5.72
C TYR A 119 9.78 -5.38 -4.79
N LEU A 120 9.37 -4.21 -5.29
CA LEU A 120 9.13 -3.04 -4.47
C LEU A 120 7.79 -3.22 -3.76
N THR A 121 7.87 -3.47 -2.47
CA THR A 121 6.72 -3.81 -1.63
C THR A 121 6.39 -2.63 -0.73
N PHE A 122 5.15 -2.24 -0.78
CA PHE A 122 4.54 -1.34 0.19
C PHE A 122 3.94 -2.16 1.33
N THR A 123 4.12 -1.68 2.56
CA THR A 123 3.46 -2.24 3.73
C THR A 123 2.85 -1.12 4.55
N ALA A 124 1.61 -1.31 4.96
CA ALA A 124 0.96 -0.46 5.97
C ALA A 124 0.74 -1.29 7.24
N ARG A 125 1.25 -0.82 8.36
CA ARG A 125 1.07 -1.44 9.67
C ARG A 125 0.13 -0.63 10.54
N GLN A 126 -0.83 -1.31 11.13
CA GLN A 126 -1.72 -0.76 12.14
C GLN A 126 -1.51 -1.49 13.46
N HIS A 127 -1.18 -0.73 14.50
CA HIS A 127 -1.12 -1.25 15.87
C HIS A 127 -2.53 -1.30 16.49
N GLY A 128 -2.71 -2.20 17.44
CA GLY A 128 -3.98 -2.42 18.12
C GLY A 128 -4.92 -3.37 17.36
N GLU A 129 -6.19 -3.21 17.59
CA GLU A 129 -7.21 -4.09 17.00
C GLU A 129 -7.62 -3.58 15.62
N ALA A 130 -7.28 -4.34 14.59
CA ALA A 130 -7.43 -3.92 13.19
C ALA A 130 -8.87 -3.61 12.77
N TRP A 131 -9.87 -4.20 13.41
CA TRP A 131 -11.28 -3.88 13.12
C TRP A 131 -11.70 -2.49 13.57
N GLN A 132 -10.96 -1.84 14.49
CA GLN A 132 -11.19 -0.44 14.89
C GLN A 132 -10.60 0.54 13.87
N HIS A 133 -9.58 0.09 13.13
CA HIS A 133 -8.83 0.89 12.17
C HIS A 133 -8.64 0.13 10.85
N PRO A 134 -9.71 -0.15 10.10
CA PRO A 134 -9.63 -0.95 8.88
C PRO A 134 -8.72 -0.31 7.83
N PHE A 135 -8.12 -1.15 7.00
CA PHE A 135 -7.44 -0.69 5.81
C PHE A 135 -8.46 -0.39 4.72
N VAL A 136 -8.51 0.85 4.30
CA VAL A 136 -9.39 1.31 3.22
C VAL A 136 -8.51 1.80 2.09
N SER A 137 -8.60 1.16 0.94
CA SER A 137 -7.73 1.45 -0.20
C SER A 137 -8.49 1.45 -1.53
N ILE A 138 -7.98 2.24 -2.47
CA ILE A 138 -8.44 2.30 -3.85
C ILE A 138 -7.25 2.01 -4.75
N TYR A 139 -7.43 1.11 -5.70
CA TYR A 139 -6.46 0.80 -6.74
C TYR A 139 -6.89 1.39 -8.06
N GLU A 140 -5.99 2.12 -8.69
CA GLU A 140 -6.22 2.72 -9.98
C GLU A 140 -5.04 2.45 -10.90
N PRO A 141 -5.16 1.51 -11.86
CA PRO A 141 -4.21 1.38 -12.95
C PRO A 141 -4.43 2.48 -13.98
N PHE A 142 -3.35 3.01 -14.55
CA PHE A 142 -3.42 4.00 -15.62
C PHE A 142 -2.15 3.95 -16.49
N THR A 143 -2.21 4.58 -17.66
CA THR A 143 -1.07 4.71 -18.57
C THR A 143 -0.52 6.14 -18.53
N SER A 144 0.68 6.34 -19.09
CA SER A 144 1.28 7.68 -19.11
C SER A 144 0.47 8.69 -19.92
N SER A 145 -0.22 8.26 -20.98
CA SER A 145 -1.05 9.15 -21.79
C SER A 145 -2.40 9.48 -21.15
N GLU A 146 -3.02 8.51 -20.48
CA GLU A 146 -4.34 8.72 -19.87
C GLU A 146 -4.24 9.42 -18.51
N GLY A 147 -3.20 9.07 -17.72
CA GLY A 147 -3.06 9.51 -16.34
C GLY A 147 -4.21 9.04 -15.45
N LYS A 148 -4.15 9.35 -14.18
CA LYS A 148 -5.19 8.98 -13.22
C LYS A 148 -6.55 9.56 -13.61
N SER A 149 -7.61 8.76 -13.50
CA SER A 149 -9.00 9.20 -13.73
C SER A 149 -9.59 9.83 -12.48
N ILE A 150 -9.21 9.36 -11.30
CA ILE A 150 -9.66 9.89 -10.01
C ILE A 150 -8.84 11.13 -9.67
N VAL A 151 -9.51 12.28 -9.54
CA VAL A 151 -8.88 13.57 -9.22
C VAL A 151 -8.95 13.92 -7.74
N SER A 152 -9.94 13.39 -7.03
CA SER A 152 -10.00 13.50 -5.57
C SER A 152 -10.69 12.31 -4.93
N THR A 153 -10.23 11.98 -3.73
CA THR A 153 -10.81 10.97 -2.86
C THR A 153 -10.97 11.59 -1.48
N ASN A 154 -12.18 11.59 -0.96
CA ASN A 154 -12.48 12.04 0.37
C ASN A 154 -13.14 10.92 1.16
N SER A 155 -12.66 10.65 2.34
CA SER A 155 -13.36 9.78 3.27
C SER A 155 -14.35 10.58 4.10
N PHE A 156 -15.48 10.00 4.40
CA PHE A 156 -16.43 10.57 5.35
C PHE A 156 -16.84 9.49 6.35
N GLU A 157 -17.10 9.94 7.55
CA GLU A 157 -17.50 9.10 8.68
C GLU A 157 -18.96 9.38 8.98
N ASP A 158 -19.58 8.49 9.74
CA ASP A 158 -20.90 8.72 10.32
C ASP A 158 -20.87 9.98 11.21
N GLU A 159 -21.93 10.75 11.23
CA GLU A 159 -22.10 11.96 12.06
C GLU A 159 -21.83 11.73 13.54
N ASN A 160 -21.95 10.48 14.01
CA ASN A 160 -21.68 10.07 15.38
C ASN A 160 -20.24 9.55 15.58
N GLY A 161 -19.36 9.61 14.56
CA GLY A 161 -18.01 9.10 14.62
C GLY A 161 -17.95 7.58 14.78
N ASN A 162 -18.96 6.86 14.30
CA ASN A 162 -19.04 5.41 14.42
C ASN A 162 -18.02 4.74 13.49
N SER A 163 -17.03 4.05 14.08
CA SER A 163 -15.97 3.34 13.33
C SER A 163 -16.48 2.11 12.55
N GLU A 164 -17.76 1.76 12.68
CA GLU A 164 -18.38 0.64 11.96
C GLU A 164 -18.74 0.99 10.51
N PHE A 165 -18.60 2.25 10.13
CA PHE A 165 -18.93 2.76 8.82
C PHE A 165 -17.73 3.45 8.16
N VAL A 166 -17.51 3.15 6.91
CA VAL A 166 -16.56 3.87 6.05
C VAL A 166 -17.28 4.29 4.78
N GLY A 167 -17.25 5.58 4.50
CA GLY A 167 -17.72 6.14 3.25
C GLY A 167 -16.58 6.79 2.46
N LEU A 168 -16.60 6.61 1.15
CA LEU A 168 -15.69 7.27 0.21
C LEU A 168 -16.47 8.03 -0.83
N HIS A 169 -16.04 9.24 -1.13
CA HIS A 169 -16.50 10.06 -2.24
C HIS A 169 -15.36 10.26 -3.22
N LEU A 170 -15.55 9.78 -4.44
CA LEU A 170 -14.57 9.84 -5.53
C LEU A 170 -15.06 10.82 -6.58
N THR A 171 -14.19 11.73 -7.00
CA THR A 171 -14.46 12.61 -8.14
C THR A 171 -13.52 12.24 -9.28
N HIS A 172 -14.05 12.05 -10.47
CA HIS A 172 -13.30 11.69 -11.67
C HIS A 172 -13.07 12.90 -12.59
N LYS A 173 -12.03 12.84 -13.42
CA LYS A 173 -11.75 13.85 -14.47
C LYS A 173 -12.95 14.15 -15.37
N SER A 174 -13.81 13.15 -15.61
CA SER A 174 -15.03 13.28 -16.41
C SER A 174 -16.13 14.08 -15.72
N GLY A 175 -15.96 14.45 -14.46
CA GLY A 175 -17.00 15.03 -13.60
C GLY A 175 -17.94 13.98 -12.98
N ARG A 176 -17.73 12.69 -13.24
CA ARG A 176 -18.48 11.63 -12.55
C ARG A 176 -18.08 11.60 -11.08
N GLU A 177 -19.06 11.38 -10.24
CA GLU A 177 -18.89 11.16 -8.82
C GLU A 177 -19.34 9.76 -8.42
N ASP A 178 -18.54 9.07 -7.64
CA ASP A 178 -18.90 7.77 -7.06
C ASP A 178 -18.90 7.88 -5.53
N ARG A 179 -19.88 7.24 -4.91
CA ARG A 179 -19.97 7.11 -3.46
C ARG A 179 -19.99 5.65 -3.09
N VAL A 180 -19.02 5.24 -2.30
CA VAL A 180 -18.82 3.86 -1.86
C VAL A 180 -18.97 3.79 -0.36
N PHE A 181 -19.75 2.82 0.10
CA PHE A 181 -20.04 2.64 1.52
C PHE A 181 -19.73 1.21 1.94
N SER A 182 -19.14 1.08 3.12
CA SER A 182 -18.98 -0.21 3.79
C SER A 182 -19.39 -0.06 5.25
N SER A 183 -20.20 -0.99 5.77
CA SER A 183 -20.57 -1.06 7.18
C SER A 183 -20.29 -2.47 7.71
N LYS A 184 -20.01 -2.57 8.99
CA LYS A 184 -20.11 -3.83 9.72
C LYS A 184 -21.60 -4.10 9.99
N ASN A 185 -22.11 -5.20 9.51
CA ASN A 185 -23.40 -5.75 9.95
C ASN A 185 -23.16 -6.86 10.95
#